data_ea1f591197ab4cb4d1443047f11aee26
#
_entry.id   ea1f591197ab4cb4d1443047f11aee26
#
_cell.length_a   1.000
_cell.length_b   1.000
_cell.length_c   1.000
_cell.angle_alpha   90.00
_cell.angle_beta   90.00
_cell.angle_gamma   90.00
#
_symmetry.space_group_name_H-M   'P 1'
#
loop_
_entity.id
_entity.type
_entity.pdbx_description
1 polymer ?
#
loop_
_entity_poly.entity_id
_entity_poly.type
_entity_poly.pdbx_seq_one_letter_code
_entity_poly.pdbx_strand_id
1 'polypeptide(L)'
;MAQSLRIRRGRDCVSQTSRRVFFVSDRTGITAETLGNSLLTQFDGVDFRSLTFPFVNTDDKARSVVAYINHAAKEDGVRPIVFSTTVTDAVRAQLRGADALFLDLFDTFIPTVEKELQVTWAHASGRAHGRETKQYESRIDAMNFALEHDDGQSLRKLERADVVLIAPSRCGKTPTSLYLALQHGVFAANYPLTDEDLESGQLPGPLKDQKHKLYGLIIDATRLAQIREERRPGSKYASIQQASYELRQATKLYKKFNVPYSDSTNMSVEEIATMVMQEKNLRRQRF
;
A
#
# COMPACT_ATOMS: atom_id res chain seq x y z
N MET A 1 -40.87 37.15 35.67
CA MET A 1 -40.73 35.70 35.81
C MET A 1 -40.25 35.16 34.45
N ALA A 2 -38.95 34.92 34.31
CA ALA A 2 -38.36 34.37 33.12
C ALA A 2 -37.74 33.02 33.47
N GLN A 3 -38.34 31.92 32.98
CA GLN A 3 -37.81 30.57 33.14
C GLN A 3 -36.74 30.32 32.08
N SER A 4 -35.50 30.12 32.54
CA SER A 4 -34.37 29.73 31.71
C SER A 4 -34.46 28.23 31.36
N LEU A 5 -34.67 27.90 30.11
CA LEU A 5 -34.50 26.53 29.59
C LEU A 5 -32.99 26.19 29.56
N ARG A 6 -32.57 25.31 30.46
CA ARG A 6 -31.26 24.65 30.35
C ARG A 6 -31.36 23.53 29.34
N ILE A 7 -30.79 23.75 28.16
CA ILE A 7 -30.51 22.69 27.18
C ILE A 7 -29.36 21.84 27.71
N ARG A 8 -29.69 20.64 28.24
CA ARG A 8 -28.69 19.59 28.48
C ARG A 8 -28.26 19.02 27.14
N ARG A 9 -27.05 19.37 26.69
CA ARG A 9 -26.36 18.61 25.65
C ARG A 9 -25.96 17.25 26.24
N GLY A 10 -26.78 16.24 25.99
CA GLY A 10 -26.39 14.84 26.14
C GLY A 10 -25.28 14.55 25.17
N ARG A 11 -24.06 14.25 25.65
CA ARG A 11 -23.07 13.53 24.86
C ARG A 11 -23.56 12.09 24.78
N ASP A 12 -24.18 11.72 23.69
CA ASP A 12 -24.39 10.31 23.36
C ASP A 12 -23.00 9.69 23.22
N CYS A 13 -22.55 8.98 24.26
CA CYS A 13 -21.51 7.98 24.12
C CYS A 13 -22.07 6.89 23.21
N VAL A 14 -21.83 7.00 21.90
CA VAL A 14 -21.97 5.86 21.00
C VAL A 14 -20.98 4.83 21.54
N SER A 15 -21.48 3.75 22.12
CA SER A 15 -20.66 2.62 22.52
C SER A 15 -20.03 2.09 21.21
N GLN A 16 -18.76 2.36 21.03
CA GLN A 16 -18.02 1.91 19.87
C GLN A 16 -18.05 0.38 19.89
N THR A 17 -18.78 -0.21 18.96
CA THR A 17 -18.94 -1.67 18.88
C THR A 17 -17.58 -2.23 18.49
N SER A 18 -16.88 -2.90 19.42
CA SER A 18 -15.62 -3.57 19.13
C SER A 18 -15.86 -4.99 18.60
N ARG A 19 -15.10 -5.42 17.59
CA ARG A 19 -15.21 -6.75 17.00
C ARG A 19 -13.84 -7.33 16.70
N ARG A 20 -13.58 -8.57 17.17
CA ARG A 20 -12.37 -9.31 16.75
C ARG A 20 -12.53 -9.84 15.33
N VAL A 21 -11.44 -9.76 14.58
CA VAL A 21 -11.33 -10.25 13.21
C VAL A 21 -10.11 -11.15 13.11
N PHE A 22 -10.27 -12.31 12.50
CA PHE A 22 -9.19 -13.26 12.30
C PHE A 22 -8.99 -13.51 10.82
N PHE A 23 -7.75 -13.37 10.36
CA PHE A 23 -7.35 -13.76 9.02
C PHE A 23 -6.62 -15.09 9.09
N VAL A 24 -7.14 -16.10 8.42
CA VAL A 24 -6.60 -17.47 8.49
C VAL A 24 -6.18 -17.93 7.11
N SER A 25 -4.96 -18.43 6.98
CA SER A 25 -4.43 -18.90 5.71
C SER A 25 -3.47 -20.07 5.88
N ASP A 26 -3.41 -20.96 4.89
CA ASP A 26 -2.39 -22.02 4.79
C ASP A 26 -1.01 -21.49 4.33
N ARG A 27 -0.93 -20.19 3.98
CA ARG A 27 0.29 -19.44 3.62
C ARG A 27 0.41 -18.18 4.46
N THR A 28 0.87 -17.09 3.86
CA THR A 28 1.19 -15.82 4.54
C THR A 28 -0.02 -15.09 5.12
N GLY A 29 -1.21 -15.29 4.57
CA GLY A 29 -2.42 -14.58 4.99
C GLY A 29 -2.67 -13.23 4.30
N ILE A 30 -1.73 -12.74 3.50
CA ILE A 30 -1.80 -11.41 2.86
C ILE A 30 -3.11 -11.21 2.08
N THR A 31 -3.55 -12.20 1.31
CA THR A 31 -4.80 -12.11 0.55
C THR A 31 -6.02 -11.97 1.44
N ALA A 32 -6.07 -12.75 2.54
CA ALA A 32 -7.16 -12.68 3.50
C ALA A 32 -7.20 -11.33 4.20
N GLU A 33 -6.04 -10.82 4.62
CA GLU A 33 -5.89 -9.49 5.23
C GLU A 33 -6.30 -8.37 4.28
N THR A 34 -5.76 -8.37 3.07
CA THR A 34 -6.00 -7.29 2.10
C THR A 34 -7.48 -7.19 1.74
N LEU A 35 -8.11 -8.32 1.39
CA LEU A 35 -9.53 -8.31 1.03
C LEU A 35 -10.41 -8.06 2.24
N GLY A 36 -10.12 -8.70 3.38
CA GLY A 36 -10.90 -8.53 4.59
C GLY A 36 -10.84 -7.10 5.11
N ASN A 37 -9.66 -6.49 5.18
CA ASN A 37 -9.52 -5.09 5.57
C ASN A 37 -10.24 -4.15 4.60
N SER A 38 -10.15 -4.39 3.29
CA SER A 38 -10.88 -3.58 2.30
C SER A 38 -12.40 -3.63 2.50
N LEU A 39 -12.94 -4.77 2.91
CA LEU A 39 -14.35 -4.91 3.23
C LEU A 39 -14.69 -4.21 4.56
N LEU A 40 -13.85 -4.37 5.58
CA LEU A 40 -14.09 -3.82 6.92
C LEU A 40 -14.03 -2.29 6.95
N THR A 41 -13.22 -1.65 6.11
CA THR A 41 -13.18 -0.18 5.99
C THR A 41 -14.50 0.45 5.52
N GLN A 42 -15.46 -0.35 5.05
CA GLN A 42 -16.78 0.15 4.66
C GLN A 42 -17.76 0.29 5.84
N PHE A 43 -17.34 -0.09 7.06
CA PHE A 43 -18.18 -0.07 8.25
C PHE A 43 -17.68 0.95 9.27
N ASP A 44 -18.13 2.18 9.15
CA ASP A 44 -17.81 3.26 10.09
C ASP A 44 -18.37 2.99 11.50
N GLY A 45 -17.62 3.40 12.53
CA GLY A 45 -18.06 3.32 13.91
C GLY A 45 -17.86 1.95 14.59
N VAL A 46 -17.23 0.98 13.90
CA VAL A 46 -16.83 -0.32 14.47
C VAL A 46 -15.31 -0.34 14.68
N ASP A 47 -14.89 -0.69 15.90
CA ASP A 47 -13.47 -0.90 16.21
C ASP A 47 -13.10 -2.36 15.91
N PHE A 48 -12.35 -2.59 14.82
CA PHE A 48 -11.92 -3.93 14.44
C PHE A 48 -10.53 -4.23 14.99
N ARG A 49 -10.45 -5.27 15.85
CA ARG A 49 -9.19 -5.81 16.37
C ARG A 49 -8.81 -7.05 15.59
N SER A 50 -7.86 -6.92 14.68
CA SER A 50 -7.46 -8.00 13.77
C SER A 50 -6.25 -8.78 14.28
N LEU A 51 -6.22 -10.09 13.97
CA LEU A 51 -5.09 -10.98 14.19
C LEU A 51 -5.00 -11.97 13.03
N THR A 52 -3.78 -12.21 12.53
CA THR A 52 -3.54 -13.16 11.44
C THR A 52 -2.95 -14.45 11.95
N PHE A 53 -3.48 -15.57 11.45
CA PHE A 53 -2.96 -16.91 11.63
C PHE A 53 -2.40 -17.43 10.30
N PRO A 54 -1.13 -17.20 9.99
CA PRO A 54 -0.50 -17.73 8.79
C PRO A 54 -0.10 -19.19 8.97
N PHE A 55 0.14 -19.87 7.87
CA PHE A 55 0.65 -21.25 7.81
C PHE A 55 -0.21 -22.29 8.55
N VAL A 56 -1.53 -22.11 8.57
CA VAL A 56 -2.50 -23.06 9.11
C VAL A 56 -2.74 -24.14 8.06
N ASN A 57 -1.82 -25.08 7.97
CA ASN A 57 -1.74 -26.11 6.93
C ASN A 57 -1.81 -27.55 7.47
N THR A 58 -2.07 -27.70 8.77
CA THR A 58 -2.25 -29.01 9.43
C THR A 58 -3.48 -29.00 10.34
N ASP A 59 -4.03 -30.17 10.62
CA ASP A 59 -5.19 -30.33 11.48
C ASP A 59 -4.93 -29.85 12.91
N ASP A 60 -3.72 -30.06 13.45
CA ASP A 60 -3.36 -29.59 14.78
C ASP A 60 -3.38 -28.06 14.89
N LYS A 61 -2.82 -27.39 13.88
CA LYS A 61 -2.87 -25.93 13.82
C LYS A 61 -4.31 -25.41 13.67
N ALA A 62 -5.12 -26.08 12.82
CA ALA A 62 -6.52 -25.72 12.66
C ALA A 62 -7.29 -25.86 14.00
N ARG A 63 -7.10 -26.95 14.73
CA ARG A 63 -7.69 -27.15 16.07
C ARG A 63 -7.28 -26.05 17.05
N SER A 64 -6.00 -25.71 17.06
CA SER A 64 -5.48 -24.64 17.93
C SER A 64 -6.10 -23.28 17.62
N VAL A 65 -6.23 -22.94 16.32
CA VAL A 65 -6.87 -21.71 15.86
C VAL A 65 -8.36 -21.68 16.21
N VAL A 66 -9.09 -22.79 16.00
CA VAL A 66 -10.50 -22.90 16.39
C VAL A 66 -10.67 -22.71 17.89
N ALA A 67 -9.82 -23.32 18.72
CA ALA A 67 -9.86 -23.15 20.17
C ALA A 67 -9.65 -21.69 20.56
N TYR A 68 -8.71 -20.99 19.93
CA TYR A 68 -8.46 -19.58 20.15
C TYR A 68 -9.66 -18.71 19.75
N ILE A 69 -10.24 -18.94 18.58
CA ILE A 69 -11.42 -18.21 18.09
C ILE A 69 -12.61 -18.41 19.03
N ASN A 70 -12.87 -19.65 19.46
CA ASN A 70 -13.95 -19.98 20.37
C ASN A 70 -13.76 -19.35 21.77
N HIS A 71 -12.51 -19.25 22.23
CA HIS A 71 -12.19 -18.53 23.47
C HIS A 71 -12.49 -17.03 23.33
N ALA A 72 -12.04 -16.44 22.21
CA ALA A 72 -12.31 -15.03 21.91
C ALA A 72 -13.82 -14.72 21.83
N ALA A 73 -14.62 -15.60 21.23
CA ALA A 73 -16.08 -15.47 21.16
C ALA A 73 -16.73 -15.46 22.54
N LYS A 74 -16.24 -16.33 23.45
CA LYS A 74 -16.73 -16.40 24.83
C LYS A 74 -16.32 -15.20 25.64
N GLU A 75 -15.09 -14.74 25.49
CA GLU A 75 -14.55 -13.58 26.22
C GLU A 75 -15.27 -12.29 25.83
N ASP A 76 -15.51 -12.07 24.55
CA ASP A 76 -16.16 -10.86 24.06
C ASP A 76 -17.70 -10.93 24.13
N GLY A 77 -18.27 -12.12 24.33
CA GLY A 77 -19.73 -12.35 24.31
C GLY A 77 -20.36 -12.13 22.92
N VAL A 78 -19.55 -12.01 21.87
CA VAL A 78 -19.99 -11.78 20.50
C VAL A 78 -19.13 -12.59 19.53
N ARG A 79 -19.75 -13.08 18.44
CA ARG A 79 -19.06 -13.88 17.42
C ARG A 79 -18.01 -13.04 16.69
N PRO A 80 -16.73 -13.46 16.64
CA PRO A 80 -15.72 -12.84 15.81
C PRO A 80 -16.00 -13.07 14.31
N ILE A 81 -15.31 -12.31 13.45
CA ILE A 81 -15.33 -12.49 12.01
C ILE A 81 -14.03 -13.22 11.61
N VAL A 82 -14.15 -14.24 10.75
CA VAL A 82 -13.00 -14.98 10.21
C VAL A 82 -13.01 -14.88 8.70
N PHE A 83 -11.93 -14.35 8.13
CA PHE A 83 -11.65 -14.41 6.69
C PHE A 83 -10.63 -15.52 6.45
N SER A 84 -10.97 -16.49 5.60
CA SER A 84 -10.10 -17.61 5.31
C SER A 84 -9.73 -17.71 3.83
N THR A 85 -8.44 -17.98 3.57
CA THR A 85 -7.91 -18.35 2.26
C THR A 85 -7.22 -19.72 2.28
N THR A 86 -7.69 -20.62 3.14
CA THR A 86 -7.18 -21.97 3.25
C THR A 86 -7.69 -22.85 2.09
N VAL A 87 -6.82 -23.61 1.46
CA VAL A 87 -7.14 -24.44 0.29
C VAL A 87 -7.46 -25.89 0.68
N THR A 88 -6.79 -26.43 1.71
CA THR A 88 -6.91 -27.83 2.12
C THR A 88 -8.28 -28.12 2.76
N ASP A 89 -9.07 -29.02 2.17
CA ASP A 89 -10.45 -29.30 2.59
C ASP A 89 -10.58 -29.77 4.05
N ALA A 90 -9.66 -30.64 4.52
CA ALA A 90 -9.67 -31.11 5.91
C ALA A 90 -9.48 -29.95 6.91
N VAL A 91 -8.53 -29.06 6.64
CA VAL A 91 -8.27 -27.87 7.47
C VAL A 91 -9.45 -26.91 7.43
N ARG A 92 -10.05 -26.69 6.26
CA ARG A 92 -11.24 -25.84 6.07
C ARG A 92 -12.44 -26.36 6.84
N ALA A 93 -12.67 -27.67 6.78
CA ALA A 93 -13.78 -28.33 7.51
C ALA A 93 -13.65 -28.10 9.02
N GLN A 94 -12.45 -28.19 9.58
CA GLN A 94 -12.19 -27.90 10.99
C GLN A 94 -12.42 -26.42 11.34
N LEU A 95 -11.89 -25.50 10.54
CA LEU A 95 -12.01 -24.06 10.76
C LEU A 95 -13.48 -23.60 10.74
N ARG A 96 -14.32 -24.20 9.90
CA ARG A 96 -15.78 -23.93 9.86
C ARG A 96 -16.51 -24.32 11.14
N GLY A 97 -15.92 -25.17 11.97
CA GLY A 97 -16.45 -25.53 13.29
C GLY A 97 -16.25 -24.45 14.37
N ALA A 98 -15.57 -23.33 14.07
CA ALA A 98 -15.39 -22.24 15.01
C ALA A 98 -16.69 -21.45 15.24
N ASP A 99 -16.90 -21.00 16.47
CA ASP A 99 -18.01 -20.08 16.82
C ASP A 99 -17.70 -18.67 16.31
N ALA A 100 -17.80 -18.49 15.00
CA ALA A 100 -17.46 -17.26 14.31
C ALA A 100 -18.36 -17.04 13.06
N LEU A 101 -18.42 -15.80 12.58
CA LEU A 101 -18.85 -15.55 11.21
C LEU A 101 -17.69 -15.95 10.29
N PHE A 102 -17.77 -17.15 9.71
CA PHE A 102 -16.70 -17.70 8.87
C PHE A 102 -16.94 -17.34 7.40
N LEU A 103 -16.03 -16.60 6.80
CA LEU A 103 -16.04 -16.16 5.42
C LEU A 103 -14.89 -16.82 4.67
N ASP A 104 -15.22 -17.89 3.94
CA ASP A 104 -14.28 -18.57 3.05
C ASP A 104 -14.21 -17.81 1.73
N LEU A 105 -13.09 -17.12 1.50
CA LEU A 105 -12.93 -16.25 0.34
C LEU A 105 -12.84 -17.07 -0.98
N PHE A 106 -12.35 -18.29 -0.93
CA PHE A 106 -12.28 -19.12 -2.12
C PHE A 106 -13.63 -19.76 -2.45
N ASP A 107 -14.35 -20.29 -1.48
CA ASP A 107 -15.67 -20.87 -1.71
C ASP A 107 -16.70 -19.87 -2.22
N THR A 108 -16.52 -18.61 -1.87
CA THR A 108 -17.43 -17.54 -2.33
C THR A 108 -17.32 -17.32 -3.84
N PHE A 109 -16.13 -17.44 -4.43
CA PHE A 109 -15.90 -17.05 -5.82
C PHE A 109 -15.57 -18.21 -6.75
N ILE A 110 -14.83 -19.22 -6.28
CA ILE A 110 -14.32 -20.32 -7.13
C ILE A 110 -15.43 -21.07 -7.84
N PRO A 111 -16.54 -21.48 -7.21
CA PRO A 111 -17.58 -22.25 -7.91
C PRO A 111 -18.19 -21.47 -9.10
N THR A 112 -18.31 -20.16 -8.97
CA THR A 112 -18.82 -19.30 -10.07
C THR A 112 -17.83 -19.27 -11.23
N VAL A 113 -16.53 -19.16 -10.92
CA VAL A 113 -15.47 -19.14 -11.95
C VAL A 113 -15.31 -20.51 -12.61
N GLU A 114 -15.39 -21.62 -11.86
CA GLU A 114 -15.38 -22.99 -12.41
C GLU A 114 -16.52 -23.21 -13.42
N LYS A 115 -17.72 -22.77 -13.05
CA LYS A 115 -18.89 -22.87 -13.92
C LYS A 115 -18.72 -22.10 -15.22
N GLU A 116 -18.12 -20.90 -15.16
CA GLU A 116 -17.88 -20.08 -16.34
C GLU A 116 -16.78 -20.66 -17.22
N LEU A 117 -15.67 -21.07 -16.61
CA LEU A 117 -14.50 -21.62 -17.34
C LEU A 117 -14.65 -23.07 -17.77
N GLN A 118 -15.65 -23.82 -17.27
CA GLN A 118 -15.82 -25.26 -17.46
C GLN A 118 -14.58 -26.08 -17.07
N VAL A 119 -13.83 -25.61 -16.05
CA VAL A 119 -12.59 -26.24 -15.55
C VAL A 119 -12.63 -26.32 -14.04
N THR A 120 -12.32 -27.47 -13.47
CA THR A 120 -12.19 -27.66 -12.02
C THR A 120 -10.93 -27.01 -11.49
N TRP A 121 -11.02 -26.31 -10.36
CA TRP A 121 -9.87 -25.67 -9.74
C TRP A 121 -8.86 -26.68 -9.17
N ALA A 122 -7.61 -26.26 -9.08
CA ALA A 122 -6.50 -27.17 -8.84
C ALA A 122 -6.19 -27.44 -7.37
N HIS A 123 -6.95 -26.90 -6.40
CA HIS A 123 -6.71 -27.00 -4.95
C HIS A 123 -5.24 -26.72 -4.54
N ALA A 124 -4.54 -25.86 -5.30
CA ALA A 124 -3.11 -25.61 -5.11
C ALA A 124 -2.88 -24.30 -4.34
N SER A 125 -2.30 -24.43 -3.15
CA SER A 125 -1.94 -23.28 -2.34
C SER A 125 -0.71 -22.52 -2.89
N GLY A 126 -0.67 -21.20 -2.69
CA GLY A 126 0.50 -20.37 -2.98
C GLY A 126 0.76 -20.05 -4.46
N ARG A 127 -0.18 -20.33 -5.36
CA ARG A 127 -0.02 -20.02 -6.80
C ARG A 127 0.04 -18.51 -7.10
N ALA A 128 -0.60 -17.69 -6.27
CA ALA A 128 -0.59 -16.24 -6.45
C ALA A 128 0.82 -15.60 -6.27
N HIS A 129 1.75 -16.29 -5.65
CA HIS A 129 3.13 -15.84 -5.45
C HIS A 129 4.10 -16.57 -6.38
N GLY A 130 3.73 -16.67 -7.64
CA GLY A 130 4.32 -17.39 -8.74
C GLY A 130 5.83 -17.59 -8.73
N ARG A 131 6.20 -18.81 -9.06
CA ARG A 131 7.53 -19.40 -8.98
C ARG A 131 8.37 -19.24 -10.23
N GLU A 132 8.32 -18.14 -10.92
CA GLU A 132 9.28 -17.99 -12.01
C GLU A 132 10.57 -17.38 -11.48
N THR A 133 11.62 -18.20 -11.38
CA THR A 133 12.97 -17.79 -10.98
C THR A 133 13.42 -16.52 -11.68
N LYS A 134 13.12 -16.39 -12.97
CA LYS A 134 13.42 -15.20 -13.78
C LYS A 134 12.71 -13.93 -13.30
N GLN A 135 11.46 -14.06 -12.83
CA GLN A 135 10.71 -12.89 -12.31
C GLN A 135 11.24 -12.47 -10.94
N TYR A 136 11.65 -13.42 -10.12
CA TYR A 136 12.30 -13.14 -8.85
C TYR A 136 13.63 -12.41 -9.06
N GLU A 137 14.48 -12.92 -9.96
CA GLU A 137 15.75 -12.29 -10.32
C GLU A 137 15.53 -10.86 -10.87
N SER A 138 14.56 -10.67 -11.76
CA SER A 138 14.22 -9.35 -12.30
C SER A 138 13.78 -8.36 -11.21
N ARG A 139 13.04 -8.80 -10.18
CA ARG A 139 12.67 -7.94 -9.05
C ARG A 139 13.86 -7.59 -8.17
N ILE A 140 14.75 -8.55 -7.92
CA ILE A 140 15.99 -8.28 -7.16
C ILE A 140 16.84 -7.28 -7.92
N ASP A 141 16.98 -7.42 -9.23
CA ASP A 141 17.71 -6.47 -10.06
C ASP A 141 17.07 -5.08 -10.04
N ALA A 142 15.74 -5.01 -10.13
CA ALA A 142 15.01 -3.74 -10.04
C ALA A 142 15.16 -3.09 -8.65
N MET A 143 15.12 -3.88 -7.58
CA MET A 143 15.35 -3.37 -6.22
C MET A 143 16.78 -2.85 -6.05
N ASN A 144 17.80 -3.63 -6.50
CA ASN A 144 19.19 -3.19 -6.45
C ASN A 144 19.39 -1.90 -7.22
N PHE A 145 18.76 -1.82 -8.42
CA PHE A 145 18.78 -0.60 -9.21
C PHE A 145 18.14 0.58 -8.48
N ALA A 146 16.96 0.40 -7.89
CA ALA A 146 16.28 1.47 -7.17
C ALA A 146 17.07 1.96 -5.96
N LEU A 147 17.75 1.05 -5.22
CA LEU A 147 18.62 1.40 -4.09
C LEU A 147 19.89 2.12 -4.56
N GLU A 148 20.53 1.66 -5.66
CA GLU A 148 21.72 2.32 -6.23
C GLU A 148 21.41 3.74 -6.72
N HIS A 149 20.18 4.00 -7.17
CA HIS A 149 19.73 5.27 -7.74
C HIS A 149 18.78 6.06 -6.82
N ASP A 150 18.85 5.79 -5.51
CA ASP A 150 18.09 6.55 -4.52
C ASP A 150 18.75 7.91 -4.23
N ASP A 151 17.91 8.96 -4.12
CA ASP A 151 18.33 10.33 -3.84
C ASP A 151 19.51 10.84 -4.71
N GLY A 152 19.58 10.40 -5.97
CA GLY A 152 20.61 10.85 -6.91
C GLY A 152 22.03 10.36 -6.58
N GLN A 153 22.20 9.36 -5.72
CA GLN A 153 23.52 8.82 -5.32
C GLN A 153 24.30 8.28 -6.54
N SER A 154 23.60 7.70 -7.49
CA SER A 154 24.19 7.30 -8.76
C SER A 154 23.38 7.87 -9.91
N LEU A 155 24.04 8.59 -10.82
CA LEU A 155 23.47 9.04 -12.09
C LEU A 155 23.97 8.20 -13.26
N ARG A 156 24.75 7.15 -12.95
CA ARG A 156 25.28 6.22 -13.95
C ARG A 156 24.16 5.28 -14.39
N LYS A 157 24.11 4.95 -15.66
CA LYS A 157 23.16 3.98 -16.22
C LYS A 157 21.68 4.37 -16.06
N LEU A 158 21.35 5.67 -15.95
CA LEU A 158 19.95 6.13 -15.97
C LEU A 158 19.20 5.73 -17.23
N GLU A 159 19.94 5.40 -18.31
CA GLU A 159 19.37 4.82 -19.52
C GLU A 159 18.69 3.46 -19.29
N ARG A 160 19.04 2.75 -18.22
CA ARG A 160 18.37 1.49 -17.81
C ARG A 160 17.09 1.72 -17.03
N ALA A 161 16.87 2.92 -16.50
CA ALA A 161 15.63 3.22 -15.80
C ALA A 161 14.42 3.10 -16.72
N ASP A 162 13.33 2.53 -16.24
CA ASP A 162 12.01 2.60 -16.87
C ASP A 162 11.34 3.93 -16.55
N VAL A 163 11.57 4.44 -15.34
CA VAL A 163 11.07 5.73 -14.86
C VAL A 163 12.09 6.40 -13.93
N VAL A 164 12.13 7.74 -13.96
CA VAL A 164 12.91 8.56 -13.03
C VAL A 164 11.96 9.49 -12.30
N LEU A 165 11.77 9.26 -11.01
CA LEU A 165 10.95 10.11 -10.15
C LEU A 165 11.72 11.36 -9.75
N ILE A 166 11.15 12.54 -10.02
CA ILE A 166 11.79 13.83 -9.68
C ILE A 166 10.87 14.64 -8.77
N ALA A 167 11.40 15.17 -7.69
CA ALA A 167 10.65 16.04 -6.77
C ALA A 167 11.57 16.72 -5.75
N PRO A 168 11.12 17.76 -5.05
CA PRO A 168 11.74 18.20 -3.83
C PRO A 168 11.90 17.07 -2.81
N SER A 169 12.79 17.23 -1.86
CA SER A 169 13.00 16.22 -0.80
C SER A 169 11.72 15.99 0.00
N ARG A 170 11.41 14.73 0.34
CA ARG A 170 10.25 14.27 1.13
C ARG A 170 8.88 14.28 0.42
N CYS A 171 8.85 14.30 -0.89
CA CYS A 171 7.61 14.15 -1.67
C CYS A 171 7.26 12.69 -2.04
N GLY A 172 7.82 11.68 -1.36
CA GLY A 172 7.44 10.29 -1.57
C GLY A 172 8.24 9.52 -2.65
N LYS A 173 9.33 10.10 -3.23
CA LYS A 173 10.12 9.44 -4.28
C LYS A 173 10.64 8.06 -3.90
N THR A 174 11.43 7.97 -2.82
CA THR A 174 12.05 6.71 -2.36
C THR A 174 11.04 5.59 -2.10
N PRO A 175 9.97 5.77 -1.30
CA PRO A 175 9.01 4.69 -1.09
C PRO A 175 8.31 4.26 -2.40
N THR A 176 8.02 5.20 -3.29
CA THR A 176 7.38 4.88 -4.58
C THR A 176 8.35 4.11 -5.51
N SER A 177 9.62 4.50 -5.60
CA SER A 177 10.61 3.79 -6.43
C SER A 177 10.83 2.35 -5.92
N LEU A 178 10.93 2.17 -4.61
CA LEU A 178 11.06 0.84 -4.01
C LEU A 178 9.80 -0.02 -4.20
N TYR A 179 8.62 0.56 -4.08
CA TYR A 179 7.37 -0.15 -4.33
C TYR A 179 7.25 -0.59 -5.80
N LEU A 180 7.55 0.30 -6.76
CA LEU A 180 7.59 -0.02 -8.18
C LEU A 180 8.55 -1.17 -8.48
N ALA A 181 9.75 -1.15 -7.90
CA ALA A 181 10.74 -2.20 -8.06
C ALA A 181 10.27 -3.53 -7.47
N LEU A 182 9.82 -3.52 -6.20
CA LEU A 182 9.46 -4.73 -5.46
C LEU A 182 8.19 -5.40 -6.01
N GLN A 183 7.16 -4.60 -6.30
CA GLN A 183 5.84 -5.13 -6.70
C GLN A 183 5.73 -5.35 -8.21
N HIS A 184 6.43 -4.55 -9.01
CA HIS A 184 6.23 -4.53 -10.46
C HIS A 184 7.49 -4.84 -11.26
N GLY A 185 8.67 -5.01 -10.59
CA GLY A 185 9.95 -5.24 -11.27
C GLY A 185 10.40 -4.06 -12.15
N VAL A 186 9.92 -2.85 -11.86
CA VAL A 186 10.21 -1.63 -12.59
C VAL A 186 11.54 -1.04 -12.14
N PHE A 187 12.42 -0.74 -13.06
CA PHE A 187 13.70 -0.05 -12.80
C PHE A 187 13.42 1.44 -12.56
N ALA A 188 13.10 1.78 -11.32
CA ALA A 188 12.74 3.13 -10.91
C ALA A 188 13.94 3.82 -10.25
N ALA A 189 14.44 4.90 -10.83
CA ALA A 189 15.38 5.81 -10.20
C ALA A 189 14.65 6.98 -9.56
N ASN A 190 15.27 7.64 -8.58
CA ASN A 190 14.77 8.91 -8.08
C ASN A 190 15.86 9.97 -7.99
N TYR A 191 15.46 11.20 -8.28
CA TYR A 191 16.35 12.37 -8.26
C TYR A 191 15.70 13.49 -7.42
N PRO A 192 16.35 13.93 -6.32
CA PRO A 192 15.89 15.06 -5.55
C PRO A 192 16.24 16.35 -6.29
N LEU A 193 15.24 17.18 -6.58
CA LEU A 193 15.49 18.53 -7.10
C LEU A 193 16.15 19.36 -6.01
N THR A 194 17.35 19.85 -6.31
CA THR A 194 18.12 20.75 -5.41
C THR A 194 17.66 22.20 -5.54
N ASP A 195 18.06 23.05 -4.60
CA ASP A 195 17.81 24.50 -4.70
C ASP A 195 18.39 25.08 -6.00
N GLU A 196 19.59 24.63 -6.42
CA GLU A 196 20.23 25.05 -7.67
C GLU A 196 19.43 24.65 -8.91
N ASP A 197 18.90 23.42 -8.94
CA ASP A 197 18.04 22.94 -10.02
C ASP A 197 16.77 23.79 -10.15
N LEU A 198 16.16 24.10 -8.99
CA LEU A 198 14.92 24.87 -8.93
C LEU A 198 15.13 26.36 -9.28
N GLU A 199 16.25 26.95 -8.88
CA GLU A 199 16.61 28.33 -9.21
C GLU A 199 16.95 28.48 -10.69
N SER A 200 17.69 27.53 -11.27
CA SER A 200 18.04 27.52 -12.69
C SER A 200 16.82 27.45 -13.60
N GLY A 201 15.75 26.79 -13.13
CA GLY A 201 14.56 26.48 -13.91
C GLY A 201 14.86 25.66 -15.17
N GLN A 202 15.94 24.86 -15.16
CA GLN A 202 16.36 23.97 -16.20
C GLN A 202 16.37 22.52 -15.70
N LEU A 203 16.20 21.55 -16.61
CA LEU A 203 16.42 20.16 -16.22
C LEU A 203 17.89 19.94 -15.88
N PRO A 204 18.18 19.24 -14.77
CA PRO A 204 19.53 18.80 -14.45
C PRO A 204 20.18 18.10 -15.62
N GLY A 205 21.49 18.33 -15.83
CA GLY A 205 22.24 17.81 -16.98
C GLY A 205 21.97 16.32 -17.25
N PRO A 206 22.12 15.44 -16.23
CA PRO A 206 21.93 14.00 -16.40
C PRO A 206 20.51 13.57 -16.78
N LEU A 207 19.51 14.43 -16.54
CA LEU A 207 18.09 14.13 -16.81
C LEU A 207 17.63 14.59 -18.20
N LYS A 208 18.41 15.43 -18.88
CA LYS A 208 18.03 16.02 -20.19
C LYS A 208 17.73 14.92 -21.23
N ASP A 209 18.60 13.93 -21.32
CA ASP A 209 18.49 12.83 -22.28
C ASP A 209 17.42 11.81 -21.87
N GLN A 210 17.02 11.81 -20.60
CA GLN A 210 16.02 10.91 -20.04
C GLN A 210 14.64 11.56 -19.86
N LYS A 211 14.40 12.72 -20.48
CA LYS A 211 13.18 13.53 -20.30
C LYS A 211 11.90 12.69 -20.45
N HIS A 212 11.85 11.76 -21.38
CA HIS A 212 10.69 10.91 -21.65
C HIS A 212 10.36 9.93 -20.49
N LYS A 213 11.34 9.67 -19.61
CA LYS A 213 11.19 8.79 -18.43
C LYS A 213 10.84 9.56 -17.15
N LEU A 214 10.92 10.90 -17.16
CA LEU A 214 10.71 11.68 -15.96
C LEU A 214 9.24 11.67 -15.52
N TYR A 215 9.05 11.57 -14.22
CA TYR A 215 7.74 11.72 -13.56
C TYR A 215 7.89 12.54 -12.28
N GLY A 216 7.12 13.61 -12.18
CA GLY A 216 7.17 14.53 -11.05
C GLY A 216 6.25 14.12 -9.90
N LEU A 217 6.65 14.43 -8.67
CA LEU A 217 5.77 14.38 -7.51
C LEU A 217 5.72 15.76 -6.84
N ILE A 218 4.54 16.14 -6.42
CA ILE A 218 4.30 17.30 -5.54
C ILE A 218 3.48 16.83 -4.33
N ILE A 219 3.41 17.69 -3.31
CA ILE A 219 2.63 17.47 -2.09
C ILE A 219 2.15 18.84 -1.58
N ASP A 220 1.16 18.87 -0.70
CA ASP A 220 0.79 20.12 -0.02
C ASP A 220 1.97 20.70 0.78
N ALA A 221 2.15 22.01 0.71
CA ALA A 221 3.29 22.68 1.34
C ALA A 221 3.28 22.58 2.87
N THR A 222 2.11 22.62 3.49
CA THR A 222 1.95 22.48 4.95
C THR A 222 2.32 21.07 5.36
N ARG A 223 1.84 20.08 4.60
CA ARG A 223 2.17 18.67 4.84
C ARG A 223 3.66 18.40 4.68
N LEU A 224 4.29 18.97 3.65
CA LEU A 224 5.74 18.86 3.43
C LEU A 224 6.54 19.46 4.59
N ALA A 225 6.15 20.65 5.04
CA ALA A 225 6.79 21.32 6.18
C ALA A 225 6.68 20.45 7.45
N GLN A 226 5.52 19.86 7.75
CA GLN A 226 5.34 18.96 8.89
C GLN A 226 6.27 17.75 8.83
N ILE A 227 6.34 17.04 7.69
CA ILE A 227 7.21 15.87 7.50
C ILE A 227 8.70 16.26 7.67
N ARG A 228 9.08 17.44 7.21
CA ARG A 228 10.46 17.93 7.33
C ARG A 228 10.81 18.38 8.75
N GLU A 229 9.81 18.92 9.48
CA GLU A 229 9.96 19.35 10.88
C GLU A 229 10.26 18.15 11.79
N GLU A 230 9.60 17.00 11.57
CA GLU A 230 9.88 15.75 12.29
C GLU A 230 11.34 15.28 12.12
N ARG A 231 11.97 15.59 10.99
CA ARG A 231 13.35 15.17 10.69
C ARG A 231 14.41 16.18 11.11
N ARG A 232 14.16 17.46 10.91
CA ARG A 232 15.08 18.58 11.21
C ARG A 232 14.31 19.77 11.81
N PRO A 233 13.95 19.66 13.08
CA PRO A 233 13.16 20.69 13.76
C PRO A 233 13.80 22.09 13.68
N GLY A 234 12.99 23.12 13.48
CA GLY A 234 13.39 24.53 13.49
C GLY A 234 14.33 24.96 12.34
N SER A 235 14.48 24.14 11.30
CA SER A 235 15.37 24.46 10.17
C SER A 235 14.67 25.27 9.08
N LYS A 236 15.42 26.09 8.32
CA LYS A 236 14.92 26.74 7.11
C LYS A 236 14.30 25.72 6.14
N TYR A 237 14.91 24.53 6.03
CA TYR A 237 14.44 23.43 5.21
C TYR A 237 13.02 22.96 5.57
N ALA A 238 12.65 23.01 6.85
CA ALA A 238 11.32 22.58 7.33
C ALA A 238 10.29 23.73 7.29
N SER A 239 10.71 24.96 6.95
CA SER A 239 9.78 26.10 6.92
C SER A 239 8.76 25.95 5.78
N ILE A 240 7.51 26.39 6.05
CA ILE A 240 6.44 26.40 5.05
C ILE A 240 6.77 27.31 3.85
N GLN A 241 7.54 28.38 4.08
CA GLN A 241 7.99 29.30 3.03
C GLN A 241 8.91 28.56 2.05
N GLN A 242 9.90 27.80 2.56
CA GLN A 242 10.82 27.02 1.74
C GLN A 242 10.07 25.91 0.99
N ALA A 243 9.22 25.16 1.67
CA ALA A 243 8.39 24.13 1.06
C ALA A 243 7.53 24.68 -0.08
N SER A 244 6.84 25.78 0.16
CA SER A 244 6.01 26.46 -0.85
C SER A 244 6.81 26.99 -2.03
N TYR A 245 8.02 27.50 -1.79
CA TYR A 245 8.91 27.95 -2.86
C TYR A 245 9.34 26.80 -3.74
N GLU A 246 9.90 25.72 -3.16
CA GLU A 246 10.39 24.55 -3.89
C GLU A 246 9.29 23.89 -4.72
N LEU A 247 8.10 23.70 -4.14
CA LEU A 247 6.96 23.09 -4.84
C LEU A 247 6.47 23.94 -6.02
N ARG A 248 6.44 25.27 -5.86
CA ARG A 248 6.09 26.16 -6.97
C ARG A 248 7.12 26.09 -8.11
N GLN A 249 8.42 26.08 -7.78
CA GLN A 249 9.47 26.00 -8.80
C GLN A 249 9.46 24.61 -9.49
N ALA A 250 9.30 23.53 -8.72
CA ALA A 250 9.17 22.19 -9.28
C ALA A 250 7.97 22.09 -10.24
N THR A 251 6.81 22.61 -9.86
CA THR A 251 5.62 22.65 -10.72
C THR A 251 5.85 23.46 -12.01
N LYS A 252 6.54 24.60 -11.92
CA LYS A 252 6.93 25.38 -13.12
C LYS A 252 7.85 24.58 -14.04
N LEU A 253 8.83 23.87 -13.46
CA LEU A 253 9.78 23.03 -14.19
C LEU A 253 9.05 21.88 -14.89
N TYR A 254 8.13 21.20 -14.22
CA TYR A 254 7.33 20.13 -14.81
C TYR A 254 6.51 20.62 -16.00
N LYS A 255 5.82 21.76 -15.85
CA LYS A 255 5.04 22.37 -16.93
C LYS A 255 5.93 22.81 -18.10
N LYS A 256 7.05 23.46 -17.83
CA LYS A 256 7.99 23.93 -18.86
C LYS A 256 8.53 22.81 -19.72
N PHE A 257 8.80 21.66 -19.13
CA PHE A 257 9.40 20.52 -19.83
C PHE A 257 8.39 19.41 -20.18
N ASN A 258 7.07 19.65 -19.98
CA ASN A 258 6.01 18.66 -20.19
C ASN A 258 6.30 17.34 -19.45
N VAL A 259 6.74 17.43 -18.19
CA VAL A 259 6.90 16.28 -17.30
C VAL A 259 5.55 16.00 -16.64
N PRO A 260 4.96 14.81 -16.79
CA PRO A 260 3.76 14.44 -16.05
C PRO A 260 4.06 14.37 -14.56
N TYR A 261 3.10 14.73 -13.72
CA TYR A 261 3.27 14.72 -12.26
C TYR A 261 1.97 14.47 -11.52
N SER A 262 2.07 13.98 -10.30
CA SER A 262 0.95 13.76 -9.37
C SER A 262 1.12 14.52 -8.06
N ASP A 263 -0.01 14.86 -7.46
CA ASP A 263 -0.08 15.35 -6.09
C ASP A 263 -0.23 14.15 -5.13
N SER A 264 0.79 13.91 -4.31
CA SER A 264 0.88 12.79 -3.37
C SER A 264 0.28 13.09 -1.99
N THR A 265 -0.38 14.25 -1.80
CA THR A 265 -0.83 14.72 -0.48
C THR A 265 -1.71 13.71 0.26
N ASN A 266 -2.67 13.14 -0.45
CA ASN A 266 -3.67 12.21 0.09
C ASN A 266 -3.63 10.84 -0.60
N MET A 267 -2.51 10.51 -1.24
CA MET A 267 -2.35 9.27 -1.98
C MET A 267 -1.43 8.30 -1.24
N SER A 268 -1.79 7.04 -1.24
CA SER A 268 -0.92 5.94 -0.83
C SER A 268 0.21 5.73 -1.85
N VAL A 269 1.26 5.01 -1.43
CA VAL A 269 2.38 4.66 -2.32
C VAL A 269 1.90 3.81 -3.50
N GLU A 270 0.93 2.93 -3.26
CA GLU A 270 0.29 2.07 -4.25
C GLU A 270 -0.45 2.87 -5.32
N GLU A 271 -1.20 3.89 -4.90
CA GLU A 271 -1.93 4.78 -5.81
C GLU A 271 -0.97 5.60 -6.66
N ILE A 272 0.07 6.17 -6.04
CA ILE A 272 1.12 6.91 -6.77
C ILE A 272 1.79 6.00 -7.80
N ALA A 273 2.22 4.80 -7.38
CA ALA A 273 2.85 3.83 -8.27
C ALA A 273 1.93 3.43 -9.44
N THR A 274 0.64 3.25 -9.16
CA THR A 274 -0.36 2.94 -10.19
C THR A 274 -0.46 4.06 -11.23
N MET A 275 -0.51 5.31 -10.79
CA MET A 275 -0.54 6.47 -11.71
C MET A 275 0.74 6.58 -12.52
N VAL A 276 1.91 6.39 -11.90
CA VAL A 276 3.20 6.36 -12.61
C VAL A 276 3.18 5.31 -13.71
N MET A 277 2.73 4.10 -13.39
CA MET A 277 2.67 3.00 -14.35
C MET A 277 1.72 3.26 -15.51
N GLN A 278 0.56 3.85 -15.25
CA GLN A 278 -0.41 4.23 -16.28
C GLN A 278 0.13 5.33 -17.20
N GLU A 279 0.61 6.42 -16.62
CA GLU A 279 1.07 7.60 -17.38
C GLU A 279 2.31 7.30 -18.22
N LYS A 280 3.21 6.45 -17.71
CA LYS A 280 4.43 6.04 -18.42
C LYS A 280 4.23 4.79 -19.27
N ASN A 281 3.01 4.23 -19.36
CA ASN A 281 2.71 3.00 -20.08
C ASN A 281 3.63 1.84 -19.68
N LEU A 282 4.05 1.78 -18.41
CA LEU A 282 4.89 0.71 -17.92
C LEU A 282 4.07 -0.57 -17.81
N ARG A 283 4.56 -1.64 -18.42
CA ARG A 283 3.87 -2.93 -18.34
C ARG A 283 4.09 -3.51 -16.94
N ARG A 284 2.99 -3.86 -16.28
CA ARG A 284 3.08 -4.78 -15.14
C ARG A 284 3.71 -6.06 -15.67
N GLN A 285 4.87 -6.45 -15.16
CA GLN A 285 5.30 -7.83 -15.35
C GLN A 285 4.25 -8.68 -14.61
N ARG A 286 3.28 -9.22 -15.39
CA ARG A 286 2.16 -9.97 -14.82
C ARG A 286 2.71 -11.26 -14.21
N PHE A 287 2.24 -11.51 -13.02
CA PHE A 287 2.47 -12.69 -12.21
C PHE A 287 1.68 -13.89 -12.74
#